data_f8532201f71c89725f6065e9a7d933a0
#
_entry.id   f8532201f71c89725f6065e9a7d933a0
#
_cell.length_a   1.000
_cell.length_b   1.000
_cell.length_c   1.000
_cell.angle_alpha   90.00
_cell.angle_beta   90.00
_cell.angle_gamma   90.00
#
_symmetry.space_group_name_H-M   'P 1'
#
loop_
_entity.id
_entity.type
_entity.pdbx_description
1 polymer ?
#
loop_
_entity_poly.entity_id
_entity_poly.type
_entity_poly.pdbx_seq_one_letter_code
_entity_poly.pdbx_strand_id
1 'polypeptide(L)'
;MLSDSQAVDSAKKGNPIAAVYPSDGTVMILGMTAVLKDAQQPNTARLFTEFLLGPEHGKVLISNGYQSSRADADNVLAGRKRLSEIPIAPVMSSKEFVQELPELIERWRDLFSK
;
A
#
# COMPACT_ATOMS: atom_id res chain seq x y z
N MET A 1 13.85 3.88 1.94
CA MET A 1 12.80 3.66 0.91
C MET A 1 11.59 4.49 1.29
N LEU A 2 11.05 5.29 0.38
CA LEU A 2 9.85 6.10 0.59
C LEU A 2 8.68 5.45 -0.14
N SER A 3 7.47 5.57 0.42
CA SER A 3 6.26 5.22 -0.31
C SER A 3 5.97 6.29 -1.38
N ASP A 4 5.19 5.95 -2.39
CA ASP A 4 4.79 6.89 -3.44
C ASP A 4 3.95 8.05 -2.87
N SER A 5 3.16 7.82 -1.82
CA SER A 5 2.43 8.87 -1.10
C SER A 5 3.38 9.88 -0.43
N GLN A 6 4.46 9.41 0.18
CA GLN A 6 5.49 10.28 0.78
C GLN A 6 6.24 11.08 -0.29
N ALA A 7 6.52 10.47 -1.45
CA ALA A 7 7.13 11.17 -2.57
C ALA A 7 6.22 12.29 -3.09
N VAL A 8 4.93 12.03 -3.27
CA VAL A 8 3.93 13.03 -3.69
C VAL A 8 3.83 14.16 -2.66
N ASP A 9 3.80 13.86 -1.39
CA ASP A 9 3.69 14.86 -0.32
C ASP A 9 4.94 15.76 -0.25
N SER A 10 6.10 15.15 -0.45
CA SER A 10 7.36 15.87 -0.49
C SER A 10 7.46 16.76 -1.74
N ALA A 11 7.02 16.28 -2.90
CA ALA A 11 6.97 17.08 -4.12
C ALA A 11 6.01 18.27 -3.99
N LYS A 12 4.84 18.12 -3.34
CA LYS A 12 3.92 19.21 -3.02
C LYS A 12 4.56 20.31 -2.15
N LYS A 13 5.55 19.95 -1.33
CA LYS A 13 6.33 20.89 -0.51
C LYS A 13 7.49 21.55 -1.28
N GLY A 14 7.59 21.31 -2.58
CA GLY A 14 8.61 21.90 -3.45
C GLY A 14 9.93 21.13 -3.52
N ASN A 15 10.02 19.94 -2.92
CA ASN A 15 11.21 19.13 -3.04
C ASN A 15 11.32 18.50 -4.43
N PRO A 16 12.52 18.44 -5.06
CA PRO A 16 12.71 17.91 -6.42
C PRO A 16 12.75 16.38 -6.42
N ILE A 17 11.65 15.74 -6.06
CA ILE A 17 11.52 14.28 -6.05
C ILE A 17 10.31 13.84 -6.86
N ALA A 18 10.38 12.64 -7.43
CA ALA A 18 9.30 12.00 -8.17
C ALA A 18 9.22 10.51 -7.83
N ALA A 19 8.01 9.95 -7.95
CA ALA A 19 7.81 8.52 -7.83
C ALA A 19 8.25 7.83 -9.13
N VAL A 20 9.10 6.82 -9.02
CA VAL A 20 9.51 5.96 -10.13
C VAL A 20 8.96 4.56 -9.88
N TYR A 21 8.28 4.01 -10.88
CA TYR A 21 7.75 2.65 -10.85
C TYR A 21 8.68 1.76 -11.68
N PRO A 22 9.42 0.82 -11.06
CA PRO A 22 10.33 -0.08 -11.76
C PRO A 22 9.60 -0.95 -12.77
N SER A 23 10.24 -1.18 -13.93
CA SER A 23 9.65 -2.01 -14.99
C SER A 23 9.66 -3.51 -14.68
N ASP A 24 10.53 -3.93 -13.78
CA ASP A 24 10.65 -5.31 -13.27
C ASP A 24 9.68 -5.61 -12.12
N GLY A 25 8.96 -4.60 -11.64
CA GLY A 25 7.89 -4.73 -10.68
C GLY A 25 8.03 -3.84 -9.45
N THR A 26 6.90 -3.30 -9.03
CA THR A 26 6.80 -2.45 -7.85
C THR A 26 6.32 -3.28 -6.66
N VAL A 27 6.99 -3.15 -5.53
CA VAL A 27 6.50 -3.76 -4.28
C VAL A 27 5.28 -3.00 -3.80
N MET A 28 4.15 -3.70 -3.69
CA MET A 28 2.90 -3.13 -3.21
C MET A 28 2.61 -3.62 -1.80
N ILE A 29 2.37 -2.67 -0.90
CA ILE A 29 1.93 -2.96 0.47
C ILE A 29 0.43 -2.71 0.55
N LEU A 30 -0.33 -3.76 0.88
CA LEU A 30 -1.77 -3.69 1.05
C LEU A 30 -2.11 -3.29 2.49
N GLY A 31 -2.90 -2.22 2.65
CA GLY A 31 -3.59 -1.94 3.89
C GLY A 31 -4.79 -2.87 4.03
N MET A 32 -4.88 -3.62 5.11
CA MET A 32 -5.97 -4.55 5.37
C MET A 32 -6.83 -4.07 6.52
N THR A 33 -8.13 -4.27 6.40
CA THR A 33 -9.11 -4.04 7.47
C THR A 33 -9.87 -5.32 7.74
N ALA A 34 -10.08 -5.66 9.00
CA ALA A 34 -10.83 -6.84 9.40
C ALA A 34 -11.70 -6.56 10.64
N VAL A 35 -12.82 -7.25 10.71
CA VAL A 35 -13.65 -7.25 11.93
C VAL A 35 -13.15 -8.37 12.83
N LEU A 36 -12.85 -8.04 14.09
CA LEU A 36 -12.42 -9.02 15.08
C LEU A 36 -13.54 -10.02 15.36
N LYS A 37 -13.19 -11.29 15.58
CA LYS A 37 -14.15 -12.37 15.87
C LYS A 37 -15.04 -12.04 17.08
N ASP A 38 -14.45 -11.48 18.13
CA ASP A 38 -15.10 -11.18 19.40
C ASP A 38 -15.36 -9.66 19.54
N ALA A 39 -15.62 -8.97 18.44
CA ALA A 39 -15.95 -7.54 18.46
C ALA A 39 -17.23 -7.31 19.30
N GLN A 40 -17.20 -6.36 20.23
CA GLN A 40 -18.37 -6.02 21.04
C GLN A 40 -19.53 -5.42 20.22
N GLN A 41 -19.21 -4.77 19.10
CA GLN A 41 -20.17 -4.14 18.20
C GLN A 41 -19.94 -4.63 16.76
N PRO A 42 -20.22 -5.91 16.44
CA PRO A 42 -19.84 -6.50 15.16
C PRO A 42 -20.56 -5.86 13.97
N ASN A 43 -21.81 -5.45 14.13
CA ASN A 43 -22.58 -4.80 13.06
C ASN A 43 -22.07 -3.40 12.75
N THR A 44 -21.71 -2.63 13.77
CA THR A 44 -21.07 -1.32 13.60
C THR A 44 -19.70 -1.45 12.93
N ALA A 45 -18.92 -2.45 13.34
CA ALA A 45 -17.62 -2.71 12.73
C ALA A 45 -17.74 -3.10 11.24
N ARG A 46 -18.74 -3.90 10.88
CA ARG A 46 -19.06 -4.23 9.47
C ARG A 46 -19.45 -3.00 8.68
N LEU A 47 -20.38 -2.20 9.19
CA LEU A 47 -20.81 -0.96 8.54
C LEU A 47 -19.63 0.00 8.34
N PHE A 48 -18.74 0.11 9.32
CA PHE A 48 -17.52 0.92 9.18
C PHE A 48 -16.57 0.34 8.11
N THR A 49 -16.43 -0.98 8.04
CA THR A 49 -15.62 -1.63 6.99
C THR A 49 -16.20 -1.36 5.59
N GLU A 50 -17.54 -1.43 5.44
CA GLU A 50 -18.21 -1.08 4.19
C GLU A 50 -17.98 0.38 3.81
N PHE A 51 -18.04 1.30 4.76
CA PHE A 51 -17.69 2.70 4.53
C PHE A 51 -16.24 2.86 4.06
N LEU A 52 -15.27 2.16 4.69
CA LEU A 52 -13.86 2.20 4.30
C LEU A 52 -13.62 1.67 2.88
N LEU A 53 -14.45 0.75 2.41
CA LEU A 53 -14.42 0.24 1.04
C LEU A 53 -15.28 1.08 0.07
N GLY A 54 -15.99 2.06 0.59
CA GLY A 54 -16.89 2.92 -0.15
C GLY A 54 -16.19 4.00 -0.98
N PRO A 55 -16.92 4.62 -1.93
CA PRO A 55 -16.37 5.63 -2.83
C PRO A 55 -15.93 6.90 -2.09
N GLU A 56 -16.60 7.29 -1.02
CA GLU A 56 -16.27 8.49 -0.26
C GLU A 56 -14.90 8.38 0.44
N HIS A 57 -14.63 7.24 1.09
CA HIS A 57 -13.32 6.97 1.66
C HIS A 57 -12.25 6.84 0.57
N GLY A 58 -12.58 6.25 -0.58
CA GLY A 58 -11.69 6.21 -1.74
C GLY A 58 -11.20 7.60 -2.16
N LYS A 59 -12.09 8.60 -2.21
CA LYS A 59 -11.73 10.00 -2.49
C LYS A 59 -10.80 10.58 -1.43
N VAL A 60 -11.05 10.29 -0.16
CA VAL A 60 -10.18 10.72 0.96
C VAL A 60 -8.79 10.12 0.84
N LEU A 61 -8.69 8.82 0.52
CA LEU A 61 -7.39 8.17 0.29
C LEU A 61 -6.62 8.87 -0.82
N ILE A 62 -7.24 9.11 -1.97
CA ILE A 62 -6.61 9.74 -3.13
C ILE A 62 -6.15 11.16 -2.79
N SER A 63 -6.97 11.96 -2.12
CA SER A 63 -6.60 13.34 -1.74
C SER A 63 -5.40 13.39 -0.79
N ASN A 64 -5.20 12.34 0.02
CA ASN A 64 -4.05 12.17 0.90
C ASN A 64 -2.87 11.44 0.25
N GLY A 65 -2.89 11.21 -1.06
CA GLY A 65 -1.78 10.61 -1.77
C GLY A 65 -1.74 9.08 -1.71
N TYR A 66 -2.76 8.42 -1.19
CA TYR A 66 -2.85 6.96 -1.21
C TYR A 66 -3.53 6.44 -2.48
N GLN A 67 -3.31 5.19 -2.80
CA GLN A 67 -4.03 4.48 -3.85
C GLN A 67 -5.32 3.88 -3.27
N SER A 68 -6.43 3.96 -3.99
CA SER A 68 -7.65 3.25 -3.64
C SER A 68 -7.64 1.86 -4.27
N SER A 69 -8.15 0.86 -3.57
CA SER A 69 -8.37 -0.49 -4.12
C SER A 69 -9.55 -0.57 -5.10
N ARG A 70 -10.34 0.50 -5.20
CA ARG A 70 -11.51 0.56 -6.10
C ARG A 70 -11.08 0.82 -7.53
N ALA A 71 -11.55 0.00 -8.45
CA ALA A 71 -11.28 0.15 -9.89
C ALA A 71 -11.99 1.38 -10.52
N ASP A 72 -13.11 1.80 -9.94
CA ASP A 72 -13.90 2.96 -10.38
C ASP A 72 -13.43 4.29 -9.75
N ALA A 73 -12.48 4.25 -8.85
CA ALA A 73 -11.88 5.46 -8.31
C ALA A 73 -10.89 6.04 -9.32
N ASP A 74 -11.00 7.32 -9.61
CA ASP A 74 -10.02 8.01 -10.44
C ASP A 74 -8.76 8.28 -9.61
N ASN A 75 -7.84 7.33 -9.66
CA ASN A 75 -6.62 7.29 -8.83
C ASN A 75 -5.50 8.18 -9.35
N VAL A 76 -5.78 9.05 -10.30
CA VAL A 76 -4.73 9.84 -10.94
C VAL A 76 -4.55 11.18 -10.22
N LEU A 77 -3.71 11.19 -9.20
CA LEU A 77 -3.05 12.42 -8.81
C LEU A 77 -1.99 12.78 -9.88
N ALA A 78 -1.82 14.08 -10.15
CA ALA A 78 -0.85 14.55 -11.13
C ALA A 78 0.54 13.91 -10.90
N GLY A 79 1.09 13.29 -11.93
CA GLY A 79 2.39 12.61 -11.90
C GLY A 79 2.39 11.17 -11.40
N ARG A 80 1.20 10.55 -11.16
CA ARG A 80 1.10 9.13 -10.76
C ARG A 80 0.48 8.28 -11.86
N LYS A 81 0.86 7.01 -11.89
CA LYS A 81 0.20 5.98 -12.69
C LYS A 81 -1.04 5.44 -11.97
N ARG A 82 -2.02 4.98 -12.73
CA ARG A 82 -3.13 4.18 -12.19
C ARG A 82 -2.59 2.86 -11.65
N LEU A 83 -3.23 2.31 -10.63
CA LEU A 83 -2.83 1.02 -10.06
C LEU A 83 -2.77 -0.08 -11.14
N SER A 84 -3.69 -0.07 -12.10
CA SER A 84 -3.73 -1.00 -13.24
C SER A 84 -2.57 -0.85 -14.24
N GLU A 85 -1.85 0.26 -14.20
CA GLU A 85 -0.72 0.56 -15.09
C GLU A 85 0.64 0.31 -14.41
N ILE A 86 0.63 -0.04 -13.14
CA ILE A 86 1.83 -0.28 -12.36
C ILE A 86 2.15 -1.79 -12.42
N PRO A 87 3.31 -2.19 -12.96
CA PRO A 87 3.74 -3.57 -12.87
C PRO A 87 3.96 -3.92 -11.39
N ILE A 88 3.28 -4.97 -10.91
CA ILE A 88 3.41 -5.44 -9.53
C ILE A 88 4.45 -6.56 -9.50
N ALA A 89 5.41 -6.44 -8.60
CA ALA A 89 6.37 -7.51 -8.35
C ALA A 89 5.64 -8.76 -7.81
N PRO A 90 6.08 -9.98 -8.19
CA PRO A 90 5.55 -11.20 -7.60
C PRO A 90 5.66 -11.13 -6.07
N VAL A 91 4.55 -11.33 -5.40
CA VAL A 91 4.52 -11.37 -3.93
C VAL A 91 4.59 -12.83 -3.50
N MET A 92 5.55 -13.13 -2.66
CA MET A 92 5.65 -14.42 -1.99
C MET A 92 4.38 -14.70 -1.18
N SER A 93 3.87 -15.90 -1.22
CA SER A 93 2.72 -16.26 -0.38
C SER A 93 3.08 -16.13 1.10
N SER A 94 2.10 -15.85 1.96
CA SER A 94 2.34 -15.74 3.41
C SER A 94 3.00 -16.99 4.00
N LYS A 95 2.70 -18.16 3.45
CA LYS A 95 3.29 -19.43 3.87
C LYS A 95 4.77 -19.52 3.51
N GLU A 96 5.12 -19.19 2.27
CA GLU A 96 6.50 -19.17 1.80
C GLU A 96 7.30 -18.12 2.57
N PHE A 97 6.73 -16.92 2.75
CA PHE A 97 7.38 -15.85 3.52
C PHE A 97 7.73 -16.29 4.94
N VAL A 98 6.80 -16.93 5.66
CA VAL A 98 7.06 -17.43 7.03
C VAL A 98 8.16 -18.49 7.05
N GLN A 99 8.23 -19.33 6.02
CA GLN A 99 9.27 -20.37 5.91
C GLN A 99 10.66 -19.78 5.62
N GLU A 100 10.73 -18.73 4.79
CA GLU A 100 12.01 -18.12 4.40
C GLU A 100 12.45 -16.99 5.34
N LEU A 101 11.56 -16.51 6.21
CA LEU A 101 11.84 -15.38 7.11
C LEU A 101 13.10 -15.55 7.96
N PRO A 102 13.41 -16.72 8.57
CA PRO A 102 14.63 -16.90 9.34
C PRO A 102 15.90 -16.66 8.51
N GLU A 103 15.96 -17.23 7.31
CA GLU A 103 17.11 -17.06 6.40
C GLU A 103 17.22 -15.58 5.93
N LEU A 104 16.11 -14.94 5.63
CA LEU A 104 16.10 -13.52 5.26
C LEU A 104 16.64 -12.62 6.39
N ILE A 105 16.30 -12.94 7.65
CA ILE A 105 16.80 -12.20 8.82
C ILE A 105 18.31 -12.39 8.97
N GLU A 106 18.82 -13.61 8.80
CA GLU A 106 20.27 -13.87 8.88
C GLU A 106 21.01 -13.13 7.77
N ARG A 107 20.57 -13.24 6.54
CA ARG A 107 21.15 -12.49 5.40
C ARG A 107 21.13 -10.98 5.61
N TRP A 108 20.04 -10.44 6.18
CA TRP A 108 19.98 -9.04 6.54
C TRP A 108 21.05 -8.67 7.58
N ARG A 109 21.20 -9.47 8.62
CA ARG A 109 22.22 -9.25 9.66
C ARG A 109 23.62 -9.26 9.05
N ASP A 110 23.93 -10.24 8.21
CA ASP A 110 25.25 -10.36 7.56
C ASP A 110 25.60 -9.15 6.71
N LEU A 111 24.60 -8.57 6.06
CA LEU A 111 24.80 -7.40 5.19
C LEU A 111 24.90 -6.07 5.94
N PHE A 112 24.15 -5.91 7.03
CA PHE A 112 23.94 -4.60 7.67
C PHE A 112 24.40 -4.52 9.13
N SER A 113 24.71 -5.63 9.80
CA SER A 113 25.21 -5.62 11.18
C SER A 113 26.75 -5.65 11.20
N LYS A 114 27.36 -4.61 10.66
CA LYS A 114 28.80 -4.36 10.82
C LYS A 114 29.03 -3.33 11.87
#